data_6b3e60f347a04168e2f13e78057210ae
#
_entry.id   6b3e60f347a04168e2f13e78057210ae
#
_cell.length_a   1.000
_cell.length_b   1.000
_cell.length_c   1.000
_cell.angle_alpha   90.00
_cell.angle_beta   90.00
_cell.angle_gamma   90.00
#
_symmetry.space_group_name_H-M   'P 1'
#
loop_
_entity.id
_entity.type
_entity.pdbx_description
1 polymer ?
#
loop_
_entity_poly.entity_id
_entity_poly.type
_entity_poly.pdbx_seq_one_letter_code
_entity_poly.pdbx_strand_id
1 'polypeptide(L)'
;MPTLSNRVQSADVSEPGSSPYKVILYVGCPPIEREAAEKRFASSKLTVVWIDSLTQAVDELRRRERPVVVDLSRAGTLQFVRDLRAQRPATVMFAIVDSGRPDLATEAVLVGLNEVFVRPIGGRRIINAINRELGSTQPGIADAAAPSDELYCQSTAMRSVSTHLTRAAGQRDGVLIRGEEGSGLQVVARAIHAASAGSGHFVVVDCASSDPRQLGAELFGASPEGHTFGSRDFERVSRNSRLHDALGGTLYLRNIVEAPNRVQARLARVFRDREAVLVESDTAIDIDIRLVAGVRPDVEAAVREGRLRDDIYRRLSGICIDVPSLRNRREDIPLLANYLLRQACSLARVPAKTLSRPALSLICALPWRGNGDELATLLRTIVDNGAAGGVGLDDVLRYVQLNTGALFSEGGTLRQARAQFERRYIISLLEQHRGRMTDAAKSLGIQRTNLYRKMRTLKITRERRTISGARAS
;
A
#
# COMPACT_ATOMS: atom_id res chain seq x y z
N MET A 1 6.08 36.70 -45.42
CA MET A 1 6.63 35.55 -44.70
C MET A 1 7.54 36.07 -43.61
N PRO A 2 7.20 36.03 -42.33
CA PRO A 2 8.16 36.27 -41.26
C PRO A 2 8.45 34.95 -40.51
N THR A 3 9.70 34.68 -40.37
CA THR A 3 10.37 33.65 -39.60
C THR A 3 10.09 33.79 -38.10
N LEU A 4 9.54 32.74 -37.48
CA LEU A 4 9.41 32.65 -36.04
C LEU A 4 10.75 32.30 -35.39
N SER A 5 11.32 33.27 -34.77
CA SER A 5 12.54 33.21 -33.96
C SER A 5 12.25 32.49 -32.62
N ASN A 6 12.97 31.42 -32.37
CA ASN A 6 13.06 30.72 -31.10
C ASN A 6 13.66 31.64 -30.03
N ARG A 7 12.84 32.15 -29.13
CA ARG A 7 13.32 32.77 -27.87
C ARG A 7 13.36 31.71 -26.77
N VAL A 8 14.54 31.21 -26.54
CA VAL A 8 14.93 30.55 -25.28
C VAL A 8 15.03 31.68 -24.24
N GLN A 9 14.06 31.80 -23.37
CA GLN A 9 14.20 32.66 -22.18
C GLN A 9 14.94 31.88 -21.10
N SER A 10 16.20 32.17 -20.92
CA SER A 10 16.98 31.86 -19.75
C SER A 10 16.49 32.76 -18.60
N ALA A 11 15.71 32.20 -17.69
CA ALA A 11 15.41 32.84 -16.41
C ALA A 11 16.40 32.30 -15.37
N ASP A 12 17.46 33.01 -15.19
CA ASP A 12 18.37 32.88 -14.06
C ASP A 12 17.81 33.78 -12.94
N VAL A 13 17.17 33.18 -11.94
CA VAL A 13 16.82 33.89 -10.68
C VAL A 13 17.20 33.00 -9.53
N SER A 14 18.36 33.29 -8.98
CA SER A 14 18.86 32.74 -7.73
C SER A 14 18.24 33.52 -6.58
N GLU A 15 17.21 32.98 -5.90
CA GLU A 15 16.80 33.43 -4.56
C GLU A 15 17.26 32.38 -3.53
N PRO A 16 17.94 32.80 -2.45
CA PRO A 16 18.37 31.88 -1.38
C PRO A 16 17.18 31.57 -0.48
N GLY A 17 16.63 30.35 -0.57
CA GLY A 17 15.57 29.86 0.32
C GLY A 17 14.55 28.92 -0.29
N SER A 18 14.57 28.65 -1.59
CA SER A 18 13.65 27.71 -2.23
C SER A 18 14.26 26.30 -2.34
N SER A 19 13.53 25.29 -1.88
CA SER A 19 13.83 23.86 -2.07
C SER A 19 14.27 23.58 -3.51
N PRO A 20 15.38 22.86 -3.76
CA PRO A 20 15.94 22.63 -5.09
C PRO A 20 15.06 21.79 -6.03
N TYR A 21 13.89 21.34 -5.60
CA TYR A 21 13.08 20.31 -6.26
C TYR A 21 11.72 20.78 -6.80
N LYS A 22 11.59 22.07 -7.15
CA LYS A 22 10.38 22.55 -7.84
C LYS A 22 10.33 22.23 -9.35
N VAL A 23 11.40 21.69 -9.91
CA VAL A 23 11.54 21.43 -11.35
C VAL A 23 11.63 19.93 -11.59
N ILE A 24 10.75 19.39 -12.43
CA ILE A 24 10.73 17.99 -12.86
C ILE A 24 11.09 17.88 -14.34
N LEU A 25 11.69 16.77 -14.70
CA LEU A 25 12.03 16.43 -16.08
C LEU A 25 10.97 15.47 -16.63
N TYR A 26 10.30 15.81 -17.72
CA TYR A 26 9.36 14.89 -18.37
C TYR A 26 9.91 14.47 -19.75
N VAL A 27 10.15 13.17 -19.92
CA VAL A 27 10.78 12.58 -21.10
C VAL A 27 9.75 11.82 -21.93
N GLY A 28 9.61 12.18 -23.19
CA GLY A 28 8.81 11.47 -24.17
C GLY A 28 7.30 11.72 -24.13
N CYS A 29 6.83 12.81 -23.50
CA CYS A 29 5.41 13.14 -23.46
C CYS A 29 4.82 13.33 -24.88
N PRO A 30 3.69 12.66 -25.22
CA PRO A 30 3.02 12.89 -26.48
C PRO A 30 2.57 14.36 -26.62
N PRO A 31 2.71 15.00 -27.79
CA PRO A 31 2.35 16.41 -27.99
C PRO A 31 0.89 16.71 -27.62
N ILE A 32 -0.01 15.78 -27.87
CA ILE A 32 -1.47 15.92 -27.59
C ILE A 32 -1.73 16.01 -26.07
N GLU A 33 -0.94 15.35 -25.23
CA GLU A 33 -1.11 15.32 -23.77
C GLU A 33 -0.37 16.47 -23.08
N ARG A 34 0.62 17.07 -23.76
CA ARG A 34 1.52 18.10 -23.20
C ARG A 34 0.78 19.31 -22.66
N GLU A 35 -0.12 19.90 -23.43
CA GLU A 35 -0.89 21.10 -23.04
C GLU A 35 -1.78 20.84 -21.79
N ALA A 36 -2.43 19.67 -21.77
CA ALA A 36 -3.27 19.27 -20.63
C ALA A 36 -2.44 18.98 -19.39
N ALA A 37 -1.26 18.40 -19.55
CA ALA A 37 -0.32 18.12 -18.47
C ALA A 37 0.28 19.43 -17.92
N GLU A 38 0.65 20.36 -18.78
CA GLU A 38 1.24 21.66 -18.42
C GLU A 38 0.31 22.50 -17.54
N LYS A 39 -0.97 22.62 -17.93
CA LYS A 39 -2.00 23.28 -17.11
C LYS A 39 -2.15 22.66 -15.72
N ARG A 40 -2.02 21.34 -15.62
CA ARG A 40 -2.15 20.59 -14.37
C ARG A 40 -0.93 20.78 -13.45
N PHE A 41 0.27 20.72 -14.00
CA PHE A 41 1.49 20.93 -13.22
C PHE A 41 1.64 22.36 -12.74
N ALA A 42 1.29 23.34 -13.59
CA ALA A 42 1.30 24.78 -13.23
C ALA A 42 0.41 25.07 -12.01
N SER A 43 -0.77 24.44 -11.92
CA SER A 43 -1.68 24.58 -10.76
C SER A 43 -1.08 24.08 -9.45
N SER A 44 -0.03 23.26 -9.50
CA SER A 44 0.62 22.61 -8.34
C SER A 44 1.99 23.21 -8.00
N LYS A 45 2.33 24.36 -8.58
CA LYS A 45 3.64 25.06 -8.38
C LYS A 45 4.86 24.22 -8.78
N LEU A 46 4.67 23.22 -9.68
CA LEU A 46 5.73 22.41 -10.26
C LEU A 46 6.06 22.92 -11.66
N THR A 47 7.33 23.12 -11.94
CA THR A 47 7.83 23.50 -13.26
C THR A 47 8.27 22.24 -13.99
N VAL A 48 7.78 22.02 -15.21
CA VAL A 48 8.11 20.85 -16.03
C VAL A 48 9.07 21.25 -17.15
N VAL A 49 10.16 20.53 -17.26
CA VAL A 49 11.06 20.62 -18.41
C VAL A 49 10.75 19.45 -19.34
N TRP A 50 10.22 19.77 -20.52
CA TRP A 50 9.82 18.78 -21.53
C TRP A 50 11.02 18.40 -22.38
N ILE A 51 11.29 17.11 -22.49
CA ILE A 51 12.40 16.59 -23.27
C ILE A 51 11.91 15.48 -24.20
N ASP A 52 12.21 15.64 -25.48
CA ASP A 52 11.85 14.67 -26.52
C ASP A 52 13.03 13.73 -26.88
N SER A 53 14.28 14.14 -26.56
CA SER A 53 15.49 13.37 -26.85
C SER A 53 16.06 12.72 -25.59
N LEU A 54 16.32 11.42 -25.64
CA LEU A 54 16.92 10.68 -24.52
C LEU A 54 18.35 11.17 -24.22
N THR A 55 19.13 11.57 -25.24
CA THR A 55 20.46 12.14 -25.05
C THR A 55 20.41 13.46 -24.29
N GLN A 56 19.48 14.33 -24.65
CA GLN A 56 19.27 15.61 -23.95
C GLN A 56 18.83 15.38 -22.49
N ALA A 57 18.05 14.34 -22.22
CA ALA A 57 17.67 13.97 -20.86
C ALA A 57 18.89 13.59 -20.00
N VAL A 58 19.81 12.83 -20.56
CA VAL A 58 21.07 12.47 -19.87
C VAL A 58 21.90 13.70 -19.55
N ASP A 59 22.04 14.62 -20.51
CA ASP A 59 22.85 15.83 -20.34
C ASP A 59 22.24 16.77 -19.28
N GLU A 60 20.92 16.95 -19.28
CA GLU A 60 20.24 17.71 -18.24
C GLU A 60 20.39 17.08 -16.84
N LEU A 61 20.29 15.78 -16.73
CA LEU A 61 20.49 15.07 -15.48
C LEU A 61 21.95 15.08 -15.01
N ARG A 62 22.92 15.21 -15.93
CA ARG A 62 24.33 15.39 -15.57
C ARG A 62 24.58 16.75 -14.92
N ARG A 63 23.84 17.77 -15.34
CA ARG A 63 23.99 19.14 -14.82
C ARG A 63 23.33 19.34 -13.48
N ARG A 64 22.11 18.78 -13.30
CA ARG A 64 21.34 18.90 -12.06
C ARG A 64 20.54 17.64 -11.81
N GLU A 65 20.56 17.18 -10.57
CA GLU A 65 19.70 16.07 -10.14
C GLU A 65 18.26 16.53 -10.03
N ARG A 66 17.36 15.88 -10.75
CA ARG A 66 15.93 16.21 -10.80
C ARG A 66 15.10 14.95 -10.85
N PRO A 67 13.88 14.96 -10.31
CA PRO A 67 12.91 13.88 -10.54
C PRO A 67 12.58 13.77 -12.02
N VAL A 68 12.41 12.53 -12.48
CA VAL A 68 12.17 12.22 -13.90
C VAL A 68 10.86 11.49 -14.05
N VAL A 69 10.01 11.95 -14.96
CA VAL A 69 8.82 11.23 -15.45
C VAL A 69 9.13 10.74 -16.86
N VAL A 70 9.04 9.44 -17.11
CA VAL A 70 9.37 8.84 -18.41
C VAL A 70 8.16 8.15 -19.00
N ASP A 71 7.83 8.46 -20.23
CA ASP A 71 6.83 7.71 -21.00
C ASP A 71 7.46 6.47 -21.62
N LEU A 72 7.09 5.30 -21.13
CA LEU A 72 7.61 4.01 -21.60
C LEU A 72 6.92 3.49 -22.86
N SER A 73 5.87 4.14 -23.34
CA SER A 73 5.23 3.78 -24.61
C SER A 73 6.14 4.05 -25.81
N ARG A 74 7.18 4.86 -25.64
CA ARG A 74 8.14 5.20 -26.67
C ARG A 74 9.31 4.22 -26.69
N ALA A 75 9.76 3.84 -27.90
CA ALA A 75 10.88 2.94 -28.07
C ALA A 75 12.18 3.51 -27.46
N GLY A 76 12.95 2.66 -26.77
CA GLY A 76 14.25 3.00 -26.17
C GLY A 76 14.17 3.60 -24.76
N THR A 77 13.00 4.04 -24.30
CA THR A 77 12.86 4.69 -22.97
C THR A 77 13.08 3.71 -21.82
N LEU A 78 12.72 2.46 -21.97
CA LEU A 78 12.98 1.44 -20.96
C LEU A 78 14.47 1.17 -20.76
N GLN A 79 15.24 1.11 -21.86
CA GLN A 79 16.69 0.96 -21.78
C GLN A 79 17.33 2.19 -21.14
N PHE A 80 16.90 3.38 -21.53
CA PHE A 80 17.33 4.63 -20.91
C PHE A 80 17.12 4.62 -19.39
N VAL A 81 15.96 4.15 -18.92
CA VAL A 81 15.67 4.05 -17.47
C VAL A 81 16.59 3.05 -16.78
N ARG A 82 16.89 1.90 -17.42
CA ARG A 82 17.85 0.92 -16.90
C ARG A 82 19.24 1.51 -16.74
N ASP A 83 19.71 2.20 -17.77
CA ASP A 83 21.04 2.83 -17.78
C ASP A 83 21.12 3.96 -16.76
N LEU A 84 20.06 4.77 -16.66
CA LEU A 84 19.99 5.84 -15.67
C LEU A 84 19.96 5.29 -14.23
N ARG A 85 19.21 4.22 -13.97
CA ARG A 85 19.17 3.59 -12.64
C ARG A 85 20.52 2.98 -12.26
N ALA A 86 21.22 2.37 -13.20
CA ALA A 86 22.55 1.81 -12.98
C ALA A 86 23.58 2.91 -12.64
N GLN A 87 23.50 4.07 -13.30
CA GLN A 87 24.43 5.18 -13.09
C GLN A 87 24.06 6.04 -11.87
N ARG A 88 22.76 6.16 -11.56
CA ARG A 88 22.23 7.04 -10.53
C ARG A 88 21.11 6.36 -9.71
N PRO A 89 21.48 5.50 -8.77
CA PRO A 89 20.52 4.71 -8.00
C PRO A 89 19.58 5.53 -7.11
N ALA A 90 19.95 6.76 -6.73
CA ALA A 90 19.16 7.66 -5.87
C ALA A 90 18.15 8.52 -6.62
N THR A 91 18.22 8.61 -7.96
CA THR A 91 17.32 9.48 -8.74
C THR A 91 15.87 9.01 -8.63
N VAL A 92 14.97 9.94 -8.29
CA VAL A 92 13.53 9.70 -8.24
C VAL A 92 13.00 9.60 -9.67
N MET A 93 12.44 8.44 -10.03
CA MET A 93 11.96 8.17 -11.38
C MET A 93 10.55 7.61 -11.37
N PHE A 94 9.70 8.15 -12.22
CA PHE A 94 8.33 7.73 -12.46
C PHE A 94 8.16 7.25 -13.90
N ALA A 95 7.33 6.25 -14.13
CA ALA A 95 7.00 5.80 -15.48
C ALA A 95 5.52 6.00 -15.79
N ILE A 96 5.25 6.22 -17.07
CA ILE A 96 3.91 6.19 -17.65
C ILE A 96 3.87 5.08 -18.70
N VAL A 97 2.85 4.24 -18.64
CA VAL A 97 2.63 3.11 -19.56
C VAL A 97 1.19 3.09 -20.06
N ASP A 98 0.99 2.52 -21.24
CA ASP A 98 -0.34 2.30 -21.78
C ASP A 98 -1.03 1.10 -21.12
N SER A 99 -2.34 1.15 -20.96
CA SER A 99 -3.14 0.07 -20.35
C SER A 99 -3.02 -1.29 -21.07
N GLY A 100 -2.66 -1.27 -22.37
CA GLY A 100 -2.42 -2.47 -23.17
C GLY A 100 -1.04 -3.12 -22.99
N ARG A 101 -0.14 -2.55 -22.18
CA ARG A 101 1.26 -2.99 -22.04
C ARG A 101 1.62 -3.29 -20.56
N PRO A 102 0.97 -4.28 -19.94
CA PRO A 102 1.28 -4.66 -18.54
C PRO A 102 2.70 -5.23 -18.38
N ASP A 103 3.29 -5.74 -19.45
CA ASP A 103 4.69 -6.16 -19.53
C ASP A 103 5.65 -5.02 -19.20
N LEU A 104 5.46 -3.85 -19.80
CA LEU A 104 6.27 -2.66 -19.53
C LEU A 104 6.10 -2.13 -18.11
N ALA A 105 4.88 -2.20 -17.55
CA ALA A 105 4.65 -1.81 -16.17
C ALA A 105 5.44 -2.71 -15.20
N THR A 106 5.41 -4.03 -15.45
CA THR A 106 6.16 -5.00 -14.66
C THR A 106 7.66 -4.79 -14.77
N GLU A 107 8.18 -4.56 -15.99
CA GLU A 107 9.59 -4.30 -16.20
C GLU A 107 10.04 -2.98 -15.56
N ALA A 108 9.22 -1.93 -15.63
CA ALA A 108 9.49 -0.65 -14.98
C ALA A 108 9.66 -0.78 -13.47
N VAL A 109 8.77 -1.56 -12.83
CA VAL A 109 8.87 -1.87 -11.40
C VAL A 109 10.14 -2.67 -11.09
N LEU A 110 10.50 -3.67 -11.92
CA LEU A 110 11.69 -4.48 -11.74
C LEU A 110 13.00 -3.68 -11.90
N VAL A 111 12.99 -2.65 -12.73
CA VAL A 111 14.12 -1.72 -12.89
C VAL A 111 14.26 -0.77 -11.70
N GLY A 112 13.27 -0.73 -10.80
CA GLY A 112 13.32 0.07 -9.57
C GLY A 112 12.84 1.50 -9.74
N LEU A 113 11.86 1.77 -10.62
CA LEU A 113 11.20 3.08 -10.65
C LEU A 113 10.37 3.27 -9.37
N ASN A 114 10.26 4.51 -8.94
CA ASN A 114 9.55 4.85 -7.70
C ASN A 114 8.05 4.55 -7.82
N GLU A 115 7.45 4.88 -8.99
CA GLU A 115 6.05 4.56 -9.26
C GLU A 115 5.80 4.45 -10.77
N VAL A 116 4.80 3.63 -11.13
CA VAL A 116 4.36 3.42 -12.52
C VAL A 116 2.90 3.77 -12.66
N PHE A 117 2.58 4.67 -13.59
CA PHE A 117 1.23 5.12 -13.89
C PHE A 117 0.72 4.49 -15.18
N VAL A 118 -0.47 3.93 -15.16
CA VAL A 118 -1.13 3.36 -16.33
C VAL A 118 -2.17 4.35 -16.88
N ARG A 119 -2.16 4.59 -18.20
CA ARG A 119 -3.15 5.45 -18.86
C ARG A 119 -4.57 4.82 -18.83
N PRO A 120 -5.65 5.62 -18.67
CA PRO A 120 -5.67 7.09 -18.54
C PRO A 120 -5.27 7.58 -17.14
N ILE A 121 -4.44 8.62 -17.10
CA ILE A 121 -3.84 9.09 -15.86
C ILE A 121 -4.58 10.31 -15.33
N GLY A 122 -5.05 10.25 -14.10
CA GLY A 122 -5.51 11.42 -13.36
C GLY A 122 -4.33 12.35 -13.05
N GLY A 123 -4.36 13.62 -13.51
CA GLY A 123 -3.22 14.54 -13.34
C GLY A 123 -2.84 14.80 -11.88
N ARG A 124 -3.77 14.73 -10.93
CA ARG A 124 -3.50 14.85 -9.49
C ARG A 124 -2.64 13.69 -8.96
N ARG A 125 -2.74 12.51 -9.55
CA ARG A 125 -2.03 11.31 -9.11
C ARG A 125 -0.53 11.45 -9.28
N ILE A 126 -0.05 11.88 -10.47
CA ILE A 126 1.37 12.13 -10.72
C ILE A 126 1.90 13.22 -9.79
N ILE A 127 1.15 14.31 -9.62
CA ILE A 127 1.54 15.44 -8.77
C ILE A 127 1.69 15.01 -7.32
N ASN A 128 0.76 14.22 -6.80
CA ASN A 128 0.82 13.70 -5.44
C ASN A 128 2.03 12.77 -5.23
N ALA A 129 2.30 11.88 -6.19
CA ALA A 129 3.47 11.01 -6.13
C ALA A 129 4.78 11.79 -6.13
N ILE A 130 4.89 12.79 -7.00
CA ILE A 130 6.06 13.69 -7.05
C ILE A 130 6.22 14.44 -5.73
N ASN A 131 5.16 15.04 -5.21
CA ASN A 131 5.21 15.79 -3.95
C ASN A 131 5.56 14.89 -2.76
N ARG A 132 5.09 13.65 -2.73
CA ARG A 132 5.43 12.66 -1.70
C ARG A 132 6.92 12.34 -1.69
N GLU A 133 7.49 12.04 -2.85
CA GLU A 133 8.92 11.71 -2.97
C GLU A 133 9.82 12.94 -2.70
N LEU A 134 9.39 14.13 -3.07
CA LEU A 134 10.10 15.38 -2.83
C LEU A 134 9.92 15.93 -1.40
N GLY A 135 8.81 15.57 -0.74
CA GLY A 135 8.49 15.97 0.65
C GLY A 135 9.19 15.12 1.71
N SER A 136 9.76 13.98 1.35
CA SER A 136 10.39 13.02 2.29
C SER A 136 11.70 13.50 2.92
N THR A 137 12.09 14.77 2.76
CA THR A 137 13.31 15.33 3.34
C THR A 137 13.11 15.98 4.72
N GLN A 138 11.93 15.87 5.33
CA GLN A 138 11.74 16.32 6.72
C GLN A 138 11.47 15.12 7.65
N PRO A 139 12.28 14.95 8.72
CA PRO A 139 12.01 13.94 9.73
C PRO A 139 10.95 14.48 10.70
N GLY A 140 9.72 14.10 10.51
CA GLY A 140 8.65 14.48 11.44
C GLY A 140 7.27 14.13 10.93
N ILE A 141 6.68 13.08 11.51
CA ILE A 141 5.27 12.72 11.43
C ILE A 141 4.82 12.22 10.04
N ALA A 142 4.95 10.93 9.85
CA ALA A 142 4.39 10.18 8.71
C ALA A 142 2.86 10.09 8.80
N ASP A 143 2.15 11.16 8.45
CA ASP A 143 0.68 11.15 8.42
C ASP A 143 0.06 11.79 7.17
N ALA A 144 0.82 12.00 6.12
CA ALA A 144 0.31 12.57 4.86
C ALA A 144 0.77 11.75 3.65
N ALA A 145 0.25 10.56 3.47
CA ALA A 145 0.39 9.82 2.22
C ALA A 145 -1.00 9.57 1.61
N ALA A 146 -1.18 9.97 0.39
CA ALA A 146 -2.41 9.73 -0.36
C ALA A 146 -2.61 8.21 -0.61
N PRO A 147 -3.74 7.66 -0.29
CA PRO A 147 -3.97 6.25 -0.05
C PRO A 147 -4.49 5.44 -1.23
N SER A 148 -4.85 6.05 -2.34
CA SER A 148 -5.49 5.34 -3.45
C SER A 148 -4.54 4.45 -4.27
N ASP A 149 -3.22 4.65 -4.15
CA ASP A 149 -2.20 3.93 -4.91
C ASP A 149 -1.57 2.76 -4.15
N GLU A 150 -1.79 2.68 -2.85
CA GLU A 150 -1.28 1.58 -2.01
C GLU A 150 -2.12 0.30 -2.12
N LEU A 151 -3.29 0.37 -2.73
CA LEU A 151 -4.11 -0.79 -3.05
C LEU A 151 -3.58 -1.45 -4.32
N TYR A 152 -2.54 -2.28 -4.17
CA TYR A 152 -2.03 -3.12 -5.25
C TYR A 152 -3.05 -4.17 -5.64
N CYS A 153 -3.93 -3.85 -6.60
CA CYS A 153 -5.09 -4.63 -7.00
C CYS A 153 -4.86 -5.31 -8.35
N GLN A 154 -4.01 -6.33 -8.42
CA GLN A 154 -3.94 -7.20 -9.60
C GLN A 154 -4.91 -8.37 -9.50
N SER A 155 -5.11 -8.89 -8.31
CA SER A 155 -6.01 -10.00 -8.07
C SER A 155 -7.49 -9.61 -8.29
N THR A 156 -8.28 -10.57 -8.74
CA THR A 156 -9.73 -10.39 -8.89
C THR A 156 -10.40 -10.06 -7.55
N ALA A 157 -9.89 -10.62 -6.44
CA ALA A 157 -10.39 -10.37 -5.10
C ALA A 157 -10.20 -8.90 -4.68
N MET A 158 -9.03 -8.31 -4.94
CA MET A 158 -8.79 -6.89 -4.62
C MET A 158 -9.50 -5.93 -5.58
N ARG A 159 -9.77 -6.34 -6.83
CA ARG A 159 -10.63 -5.53 -7.73
C ARG A 159 -12.04 -5.41 -7.20
N SER A 160 -12.60 -6.46 -6.60
CA SER A 160 -13.90 -6.39 -5.90
C SER A 160 -13.86 -5.39 -4.73
N VAL A 161 -12.79 -5.41 -3.91
CA VAL A 161 -12.59 -4.41 -2.84
C VAL A 161 -12.55 -2.99 -3.40
N SER A 162 -11.83 -2.76 -4.51
CA SER A 162 -11.77 -1.46 -5.18
C SER A 162 -13.13 -0.97 -5.65
N THR A 163 -13.97 -1.86 -6.18
CA THR A 163 -15.35 -1.52 -6.59
C THR A 163 -16.20 -1.08 -5.39
N HIS A 164 -16.15 -1.84 -4.28
CA HIS A 164 -16.86 -1.47 -3.05
C HIS A 164 -16.32 -0.17 -2.44
N LEU A 165 -15.00 0.08 -2.53
CA LEU A 165 -14.37 1.32 -2.08
C LEU A 165 -14.91 2.52 -2.85
N THR A 166 -15.00 2.44 -4.19
CA THR A 166 -15.55 3.54 -5.01
C THR A 166 -17.00 3.84 -4.64
N ARG A 167 -17.80 2.81 -4.39
CA ARG A 167 -19.18 2.97 -3.93
C ARG A 167 -19.22 3.62 -2.55
N ALA A 168 -18.39 3.15 -1.62
CA ALA A 168 -18.27 3.69 -0.28
C ALA A 168 -17.87 5.17 -0.31
N ALA A 169 -16.94 5.57 -1.16
CA ALA A 169 -16.46 6.96 -1.25
C ALA A 169 -17.58 7.96 -1.59
N GLY A 170 -18.58 7.55 -2.38
CA GLY A 170 -19.72 8.38 -2.74
C GLY A 170 -20.82 8.50 -1.68
N GLN A 171 -20.74 7.75 -0.58
CA GLN A 171 -21.75 7.72 0.48
C GLN A 171 -21.13 8.18 1.80
N ARG A 172 -21.93 8.83 2.67
CA ARG A 172 -21.48 9.27 4.01
C ARG A 172 -21.80 8.25 5.11
N ASP A 173 -22.31 7.09 4.74
CA ASP A 173 -22.63 6.02 5.69
C ASP A 173 -21.38 5.48 6.41
N GLY A 174 -21.60 4.89 7.58
CA GLY A 174 -20.56 4.16 8.28
C GLY A 174 -20.04 2.99 7.45
N VAL A 175 -18.74 2.70 7.55
CA VAL A 175 -18.09 1.62 6.79
C VAL A 175 -17.46 0.62 7.73
N LEU A 176 -17.81 -0.65 7.57
CA LEU A 176 -17.21 -1.77 8.27
C LEU A 176 -16.25 -2.50 7.33
N ILE A 177 -14.96 -2.48 7.63
CA ILE A 177 -13.93 -3.17 6.88
C ILE A 177 -13.57 -4.44 7.63
N ARG A 178 -13.85 -5.60 7.04
CA ARG A 178 -13.60 -6.90 7.65
C ARG A 178 -12.39 -7.56 7.01
N GLY A 179 -11.53 -8.16 7.82
CA GLY A 179 -10.37 -8.89 7.34
C GLY A 179 -9.44 -9.31 8.45
N GLU A 180 -8.47 -10.13 8.12
CA GLU A 180 -7.44 -10.55 9.05
C GLU A 180 -6.49 -9.40 9.39
N GLU A 181 -5.87 -9.47 10.56
CA GLU A 181 -4.84 -8.52 10.95
C GLU A 181 -3.68 -8.52 9.93
N GLY A 182 -3.15 -7.32 9.64
CA GLY A 182 -2.12 -7.17 8.61
C GLY A 182 -2.60 -7.29 7.16
N SER A 183 -3.89 -7.56 6.90
CA SER A 183 -4.41 -7.66 5.52
C SER A 183 -4.56 -6.30 4.82
N GLY A 184 -4.30 -5.18 5.52
CA GLY A 184 -4.36 -3.83 4.95
C GLY A 184 -5.67 -3.09 5.20
N LEU A 185 -6.41 -3.39 6.28
CA LEU A 185 -7.69 -2.73 6.62
C LEU A 185 -7.53 -1.20 6.69
N GLN A 186 -6.46 -0.72 7.34
CA GLN A 186 -6.18 0.72 7.45
C GLN A 186 -5.88 1.36 6.10
N VAL A 187 -5.22 0.64 5.18
CA VAL A 187 -4.94 1.10 3.82
C VAL A 187 -6.25 1.31 3.05
N VAL A 188 -7.19 0.35 3.17
CA VAL A 188 -8.53 0.48 2.59
C VAL A 188 -9.29 1.66 3.20
N ALA A 189 -9.22 1.86 4.53
CA ALA A 189 -9.85 3.00 5.20
C ALA A 189 -9.29 4.34 4.72
N ARG A 190 -7.97 4.46 4.58
CA ARG A 190 -7.32 5.66 4.00
C ARG A 190 -7.77 5.89 2.56
N ALA A 191 -7.87 4.83 1.76
CA ALA A 191 -8.32 4.94 0.37
C ALA A 191 -9.77 5.43 0.27
N ILE A 192 -10.65 4.99 1.18
CA ILE A 192 -12.02 5.50 1.27
C ILE A 192 -12.03 6.99 1.61
N HIS A 193 -11.26 7.40 2.61
CA HIS A 193 -11.14 8.80 3.00
C HIS A 193 -10.64 9.67 1.84
N ALA A 194 -9.56 9.27 1.18
CA ALA A 194 -8.99 10.03 0.07
C ALA A 194 -9.89 10.12 -1.17
N ALA A 195 -10.70 9.09 -1.40
CA ALA A 195 -11.67 9.08 -2.49
C ALA A 195 -12.96 9.85 -2.14
N SER A 196 -13.17 10.16 -0.86
CA SER A 196 -14.32 10.95 -0.38
C SER A 196 -14.10 12.44 -0.63
N ALA A 197 -15.19 13.18 -0.85
CA ALA A 197 -15.13 14.62 -1.11
C ALA A 197 -14.81 15.48 0.14
N GLY A 198 -14.59 14.87 1.30
CA GLY A 198 -14.30 15.55 2.56
C GLY A 198 -12.88 16.15 2.60
N SER A 199 -12.75 17.31 3.22
CA SER A 199 -11.48 18.05 3.39
C SER A 199 -10.86 17.88 4.77
N GLY A 200 -11.51 17.19 5.69
CA GLY A 200 -11.06 17.00 7.08
C GLY A 200 -9.95 15.96 7.23
N HIS A 201 -9.50 15.73 8.45
CA HIS A 201 -8.40 14.83 8.75
C HIS A 201 -8.82 13.36 8.77
N PHE A 202 -7.88 12.46 8.45
CA PHE A 202 -8.01 11.03 8.68
C PHE A 202 -7.41 10.69 10.04
N VAL A 203 -8.26 10.47 11.03
CA VAL A 203 -7.83 10.20 12.41
C VAL A 203 -7.93 8.71 12.69
N VAL A 204 -6.87 8.12 13.21
CA VAL A 204 -6.78 6.69 13.56
C VAL A 204 -6.78 6.54 15.07
N VAL A 205 -7.62 5.66 15.59
CA VAL A 205 -7.62 5.26 16.99
C VAL A 205 -7.59 3.75 17.09
N ASP A 206 -6.62 3.20 17.81
CA ASP A 206 -6.55 1.76 18.10
C ASP A 206 -7.25 1.45 19.40
N CYS A 207 -8.38 0.76 19.31
CA CYS A 207 -9.21 0.40 20.45
C CYS A 207 -8.67 -0.77 21.28
N ALA A 208 -7.62 -1.46 20.80
CA ALA A 208 -6.93 -2.51 21.54
C ALA A 208 -5.85 -1.98 22.49
N SER A 209 -5.72 -0.65 22.64
CA SER A 209 -4.74 -0.06 23.53
C SER A 209 -4.96 -0.51 24.99
N SER A 210 -3.86 -0.70 25.70
CA SER A 210 -3.79 -1.49 26.95
C SER A 210 -4.56 -0.92 28.13
N ASP A 211 -4.90 0.38 28.13
CA ASP A 211 -5.64 1.01 29.23
C ASP A 211 -7.00 1.56 28.77
N PRO A 212 -8.11 0.98 29.27
CA PRO A 212 -9.47 1.46 28.97
C PRO A 212 -9.73 2.94 29.33
N ARG A 213 -9.00 3.47 30.30
CA ARG A 213 -9.14 4.88 30.71
C ARG A 213 -8.41 5.80 29.72
N GLN A 214 -7.26 5.39 29.22
CA GLN A 214 -6.50 6.13 28.21
C GLN A 214 -7.28 6.23 26.91
N LEU A 215 -7.90 5.14 26.44
CA LEU A 215 -8.73 5.16 25.23
C LEU A 215 -9.89 6.15 25.34
N GLY A 216 -10.56 6.21 26.50
CA GLY A 216 -11.61 7.20 26.74
C GLY A 216 -11.09 8.63 26.73
N ALA A 217 -9.94 8.89 27.35
CA ALA A 217 -9.29 10.19 27.35
C ALA A 217 -8.76 10.58 25.96
N GLU A 218 -8.24 9.64 25.19
CA GLU A 218 -7.81 9.87 23.82
C GLU A 218 -8.98 10.25 22.89
N LEU A 219 -10.07 9.50 22.96
CA LEU A 219 -11.23 9.70 22.08
C LEU A 219 -12.01 10.97 22.41
N PHE A 220 -12.25 11.25 23.70
CA PHE A 220 -13.16 12.31 24.15
C PHE A 220 -12.46 13.46 24.86
N GLY A 221 -11.18 13.30 25.20
CA GLY A 221 -10.43 14.20 26.08
C GLY A 221 -10.60 13.88 27.56
N ALA A 222 -9.77 14.48 28.39
CA ALA A 222 -9.84 14.35 29.84
C ALA A 222 -11.16 14.97 30.35
N SER A 223 -12.01 14.15 30.92
CA SER A 223 -13.22 14.65 31.59
C SER A 223 -12.85 15.15 32.99
N PRO A 224 -13.26 16.33 33.41
CA PRO A 224 -13.09 16.75 34.79
C PRO A 224 -13.77 15.72 35.75
N GLU A 225 -13.03 15.28 36.75
CA GLU A 225 -13.52 14.34 37.73
C GLU A 225 -14.74 14.94 38.43
N GLY A 226 -15.88 14.26 38.38
CA GLY A 226 -17.06 14.61 39.18
C GLY A 226 -18.38 14.91 38.46
N HIS A 227 -18.43 14.92 37.15
CA HIS A 227 -19.70 15.11 36.45
C HIS A 227 -20.38 13.77 36.17
N THR A 228 -21.35 13.44 37.02
CA THR A 228 -22.37 12.38 36.81
C THR A 228 -23.26 12.83 35.67
N PHE A 229 -23.30 12.05 34.59
CA PHE A 229 -24.15 12.30 33.42
C PHE A 229 -25.62 12.33 33.82
N GLY A 230 -26.26 13.51 33.74
CA GLY A 230 -27.70 13.62 33.73
C GLY A 230 -28.30 12.97 32.48
N SER A 231 -29.50 12.41 32.57
CA SER A 231 -30.14 11.63 31.49
C SER A 231 -30.53 12.43 30.24
N ARG A 232 -30.16 13.70 30.14
CA ARG A 232 -30.49 14.61 29.01
C ARG A 232 -29.32 15.40 28.45
N ASP A 233 -28.11 15.26 28.96
CA ASP A 233 -26.97 16.05 28.50
C ASP A 233 -26.25 15.36 27.34
N PHE A 234 -25.89 16.16 26.35
CA PHE A 234 -25.01 15.73 25.23
C PHE A 234 -23.67 15.23 25.77
N GLU A 235 -23.02 14.36 24.99
CA GLU A 235 -21.69 13.87 25.35
C GLU A 235 -20.68 15.02 25.32
N ARG A 236 -19.71 15.01 26.24
CA ARG A 236 -18.70 16.05 26.37
C ARG A 236 -17.43 15.64 25.64
N VAL A 237 -16.89 16.55 24.84
CA VAL A 237 -15.69 16.35 24.01
C VAL A 237 -14.74 17.54 24.21
N SER A 238 -13.45 17.26 24.43
CA SER A 238 -12.43 18.29 24.52
C SER A 238 -11.87 18.62 23.15
N ARG A 239 -11.37 19.86 22.96
CA ARG A 239 -10.65 20.25 21.74
C ARG A 239 -9.39 19.45 21.49
N ASN A 240 -8.77 18.88 22.51
CA ASN A 240 -7.59 18.03 22.43
C ASN A 240 -7.93 16.55 22.28
N SER A 241 -9.09 16.21 21.74
CA SER A 241 -9.56 14.84 21.57
C SER A 241 -9.53 14.39 20.12
N ARG A 242 -9.37 13.09 19.88
CA ARG A 242 -9.40 12.51 18.53
C ARG A 242 -10.73 12.71 17.81
N LEU A 243 -11.84 12.78 18.55
CA LEU A 243 -13.15 13.12 17.98
C LEU A 243 -13.17 14.54 17.44
N HIS A 244 -12.58 15.51 18.17
CA HIS A 244 -12.49 16.87 17.70
C HIS A 244 -11.56 17.00 16.47
N ASP A 245 -10.41 16.29 16.48
CA ASP A 245 -9.49 16.25 15.35
C ASP A 245 -10.12 15.68 14.07
N ALA A 246 -11.11 14.78 14.23
CA ALA A 246 -11.80 14.12 13.12
C ALA A 246 -12.99 14.91 12.55
N LEU A 247 -13.33 16.07 13.09
CA LEU A 247 -14.44 16.90 12.60
C LEU A 247 -14.27 17.27 11.13
N GLY A 248 -15.33 17.13 10.36
CA GLY A 248 -15.32 17.31 8.89
C GLY A 248 -14.56 16.25 8.12
N GLY A 249 -13.99 15.26 8.80
CA GLY A 249 -13.14 14.22 8.23
C GLY A 249 -13.61 12.79 8.50
N THR A 250 -12.65 11.90 8.74
CA THR A 250 -12.91 10.46 8.95
C THR A 250 -12.24 9.98 10.23
N LEU A 251 -13.02 9.33 11.09
CA LEU A 251 -12.51 8.59 12.25
C LEU A 251 -12.43 7.10 11.91
N TYR A 252 -11.21 6.56 11.90
CA TYR A 252 -10.96 5.14 11.72
C TYR A 252 -10.70 4.46 13.05
N LEU A 253 -11.60 3.54 13.45
CA LEU A 253 -11.47 2.76 14.66
C LEU A 253 -10.89 1.37 14.34
N ARG A 254 -9.65 1.15 14.73
CA ARG A 254 -9.01 -0.17 14.63
C ARG A 254 -9.45 -1.01 15.84
N ASN A 255 -9.82 -2.27 15.59
CA ASN A 255 -10.19 -3.22 16.64
C ASN A 255 -11.32 -2.74 17.58
N ILE A 256 -12.38 -2.13 17.05
CA ILE A 256 -13.49 -1.58 17.85
C ILE A 256 -14.11 -2.59 18.82
N VAL A 257 -14.04 -3.89 18.52
CA VAL A 257 -14.52 -4.98 19.38
C VAL A 257 -13.81 -5.01 20.74
N GLU A 258 -12.55 -4.56 20.77
CA GLU A 258 -11.72 -4.53 21.99
C GLU A 258 -11.96 -3.28 22.84
N ALA A 259 -12.73 -2.32 22.34
CA ALA A 259 -13.06 -1.11 23.09
C ALA A 259 -13.95 -1.45 24.30
N PRO A 260 -13.69 -0.88 25.48
CA PRO A 260 -14.55 -1.07 26.66
C PRO A 260 -15.99 -0.67 26.38
N ASN A 261 -16.95 -1.39 26.94
CA ASN A 261 -18.38 -1.12 26.75
C ASN A 261 -18.76 0.34 27.08
N ARG A 262 -18.09 0.96 28.06
CA ARG A 262 -18.30 2.37 28.40
C ARG A 262 -17.90 3.31 27.26
N VAL A 263 -16.78 3.05 26.61
CA VAL A 263 -16.29 3.83 25.45
C VAL A 263 -17.23 3.63 24.27
N GLN A 264 -17.63 2.38 24.00
CA GLN A 264 -18.60 2.08 22.95
C GLN A 264 -19.93 2.81 23.19
N ALA A 265 -20.44 2.83 24.43
CA ALA A 265 -21.69 3.53 24.78
C ALA A 265 -21.59 5.04 24.52
N ARG A 266 -20.44 5.65 24.86
CA ARG A 266 -20.19 7.08 24.58
C ARG A 266 -20.12 7.36 23.07
N LEU A 267 -19.40 6.53 22.31
CA LEU A 267 -19.36 6.63 20.84
C LEU A 267 -20.76 6.49 20.24
N ALA A 268 -21.54 5.50 20.67
CA ALA A 268 -22.90 5.30 20.17
C ALA A 268 -23.78 6.54 20.40
N ARG A 269 -23.65 7.19 21.55
CA ARG A 269 -24.38 8.43 21.89
C ARG A 269 -23.97 9.58 20.97
N VAL A 270 -22.66 9.87 20.87
CA VAL A 270 -22.12 10.94 20.02
C VAL A 270 -22.61 10.79 18.57
N PHE A 271 -22.51 9.59 18.02
CA PHE A 271 -22.93 9.36 16.65
C PHE A 271 -24.44 9.28 16.44
N ARG A 272 -25.21 8.97 17.48
CA ARG A 272 -26.67 9.01 17.43
C ARG A 272 -27.19 10.45 17.44
N ASP A 273 -26.68 11.26 18.37
CA ASP A 273 -27.15 12.61 18.61
C ASP A 273 -26.58 13.59 17.57
N ARG A 274 -25.44 13.28 16.97
CA ARG A 274 -24.67 14.09 16.02
C ARG A 274 -24.29 15.47 16.58
N GLU A 275 -24.35 15.61 17.89
CA GLU A 275 -23.97 16.81 18.62
C GLU A 275 -23.15 16.41 19.85
N ALA A 276 -22.26 17.28 20.25
CA ALA A 276 -21.50 17.18 21.50
C ALA A 276 -21.27 18.56 22.09
N VAL A 277 -20.94 18.62 23.38
CA VAL A 277 -20.61 19.86 24.07
C VAL A 277 -19.10 19.94 24.30
N LEU A 278 -18.48 21.04 23.88
CA LEU A 278 -17.07 21.28 24.16
C LEU A 278 -16.85 21.54 25.64
N VAL A 279 -15.91 20.80 26.24
CA VAL A 279 -15.58 20.92 27.67
C VAL A 279 -15.08 22.34 28.01
N GLU A 280 -14.30 22.94 27.10
CA GLU A 280 -13.61 24.21 27.32
C GLU A 280 -14.51 25.45 27.21
N SER A 281 -15.59 25.37 26.44
CA SER A 281 -16.47 26.53 26.17
C SER A 281 -17.93 26.30 26.51
N ASP A 282 -18.28 25.08 26.92
CA ASP A 282 -19.67 24.64 27.16
C ASP A 282 -20.63 24.93 25.97
N THR A 283 -20.08 24.96 24.77
CA THR A 283 -20.82 25.21 23.52
C THR A 283 -21.12 23.90 22.81
N ALA A 284 -22.33 23.78 22.26
CA ALA A 284 -22.68 22.65 21.41
C ALA A 284 -21.94 22.76 20.06
N ILE A 285 -21.49 21.61 19.57
CA ILE A 285 -20.85 21.45 18.26
C ILE A 285 -21.50 20.32 17.50
N ASP A 286 -21.64 20.49 16.18
CA ASP A 286 -22.09 19.43 15.28
C ASP A 286 -20.98 18.39 15.05
N ILE A 287 -21.33 17.12 15.14
CA ILE A 287 -20.44 16.00 14.88
C ILE A 287 -20.61 15.51 13.43
N ASP A 288 -19.95 16.20 12.50
CA ASP A 288 -19.85 15.77 11.09
C ASP A 288 -18.57 14.95 10.91
N ILE A 289 -18.62 13.68 11.34
CA ILE A 289 -17.51 12.73 11.25
C ILE A 289 -18.00 11.49 10.50
N ARG A 290 -17.22 11.08 9.51
CA ARG A 290 -17.40 9.78 8.87
C ARG A 290 -16.78 8.69 9.72
N LEU A 291 -17.60 7.69 10.12
CA LEU A 291 -17.12 6.58 10.92
C LEU A 291 -16.71 5.39 10.04
N VAL A 292 -15.48 4.92 10.21
CA VAL A 292 -14.96 3.72 9.56
C VAL A 292 -14.36 2.81 10.63
N ALA A 293 -14.62 1.51 10.59
CA ALA A 293 -14.02 0.58 11.53
C ALA A 293 -13.39 -0.63 10.84
N GLY A 294 -12.22 -1.04 11.34
CA GLY A 294 -11.55 -2.28 10.96
C GLY A 294 -11.80 -3.36 12.00
N VAL A 295 -12.30 -4.51 11.56
CA VAL A 295 -12.66 -5.64 12.42
C VAL A 295 -12.21 -6.98 11.83
N ARG A 296 -12.13 -7.98 12.70
CA ARG A 296 -11.91 -9.36 12.27
C ARG A 296 -13.14 -9.93 11.56
N PRO A 297 -12.98 -11.01 10.75
CA PRO A 297 -14.11 -11.60 10.02
C PRO A 297 -15.24 -12.15 10.88
N ASP A 298 -14.98 -12.44 12.16
CA ASP A 298 -15.91 -13.02 13.13
C ASP A 298 -16.69 -11.98 13.95
N VAL A 299 -16.81 -10.76 13.45
CA VAL A 299 -17.46 -9.63 14.16
C VAL A 299 -18.89 -9.92 14.58
N GLU A 300 -19.67 -10.67 13.81
CA GLU A 300 -21.05 -11.05 14.14
C GLU A 300 -21.12 -11.95 15.40
N ALA A 301 -20.08 -12.75 15.64
CA ALA A 301 -19.95 -13.50 16.89
C ALA A 301 -19.72 -12.53 18.07
N ALA A 302 -18.87 -11.54 17.90
CA ALA A 302 -18.62 -10.51 18.92
C ALA A 302 -19.87 -9.71 19.28
N VAL A 303 -20.76 -9.43 18.33
CA VAL A 303 -22.06 -8.79 18.58
C VAL A 303 -22.96 -9.71 19.40
N ARG A 304 -23.08 -10.98 19.02
CA ARG A 304 -23.91 -11.96 19.76
C ARG A 304 -23.42 -12.19 21.19
N GLU A 305 -22.12 -12.13 21.42
CA GLU A 305 -21.48 -12.25 22.73
C GLU A 305 -21.53 -10.96 23.56
N GLY A 306 -22.05 -9.85 23.01
CA GLY A 306 -22.14 -8.55 23.67
C GLY A 306 -20.78 -7.81 23.79
N ARG A 307 -19.73 -8.29 23.13
CA ARG A 307 -18.43 -7.61 23.08
C ARG A 307 -18.47 -6.37 22.18
N LEU A 308 -19.28 -6.38 21.14
CA LEU A 308 -19.57 -5.22 20.32
C LEU A 308 -21.07 -4.88 20.45
N ARG A 309 -21.35 -3.62 20.75
CA ARG A 309 -22.74 -3.13 20.87
C ARG A 309 -23.45 -3.17 19.51
N ASP A 310 -24.69 -3.62 19.51
CA ASP A 310 -25.50 -3.75 18.30
C ASP A 310 -25.81 -2.38 17.63
N ASP A 311 -25.99 -1.31 18.42
CA ASP A 311 -26.21 0.04 17.89
C ASP A 311 -25.00 0.58 17.11
N ILE A 312 -23.77 0.31 17.57
CA ILE A 312 -22.54 0.64 16.85
C ILE A 312 -22.39 -0.23 15.59
N TYR A 313 -22.62 -1.54 15.74
CA TYR A 313 -22.53 -2.45 14.61
C TYR A 313 -23.46 -2.06 13.48
N ARG A 314 -24.73 -1.79 13.77
CA ARG A 314 -25.71 -1.34 12.76
C ARG A 314 -25.30 -0.07 12.06
N ARG A 315 -24.70 0.87 12.77
CA ARG A 315 -24.24 2.13 12.20
C ARG A 315 -23.04 1.95 11.27
N LEU A 316 -22.13 1.04 11.63
CA LEU A 316 -20.94 0.72 10.82
C LEU A 316 -21.26 -0.17 9.62
N SER A 317 -22.24 -1.07 9.75
CA SER A 317 -22.58 -2.08 8.75
C SER A 317 -23.38 -1.56 7.55
N GLY A 318 -23.58 -0.24 7.44
CA GLY A 318 -24.21 0.37 6.25
C GLY A 318 -23.48 -0.02 4.95
N ILE A 319 -22.15 -0.07 5.00
CA ILE A 319 -21.33 -0.58 3.92
C ILE A 319 -20.30 -1.55 4.51
N CYS A 320 -20.31 -2.80 4.05
CA CYS A 320 -19.35 -3.82 4.44
C CYS A 320 -18.35 -4.08 3.31
N ILE A 321 -17.05 -4.08 3.63
CA ILE A 321 -15.96 -4.36 2.70
C ILE A 321 -15.12 -5.49 3.26
N ASP A 322 -15.08 -6.62 2.56
CA ASP A 322 -14.27 -7.78 2.95
C ASP A 322 -12.90 -7.71 2.27
N VAL A 323 -11.84 -7.60 3.08
CA VAL A 323 -10.45 -7.56 2.59
C VAL A 323 -9.87 -8.97 2.64
N PRO A 324 -9.47 -9.55 1.51
CA PRO A 324 -8.92 -10.89 1.47
C PRO A 324 -7.56 -10.96 2.16
N SER A 325 -7.28 -12.08 2.82
CA SER A 325 -5.95 -12.37 3.35
C SER A 325 -4.91 -12.47 2.23
N LEU A 326 -3.65 -12.20 2.53
CA LEU A 326 -2.57 -12.16 1.53
C LEU A 326 -2.40 -13.50 0.80
N ARG A 327 -2.62 -14.63 1.50
CA ARG A 327 -2.58 -15.97 0.89
C ARG A 327 -3.68 -16.22 -0.15
N ASN A 328 -4.79 -15.48 -0.09
CA ASN A 328 -5.91 -15.56 -1.04
C ASN A 328 -5.74 -14.60 -2.23
N ARG A 329 -4.70 -13.74 -2.22
CA ARG A 329 -4.34 -12.79 -3.28
C ARG A 329 -2.86 -12.87 -3.65
N ARG A 330 -2.37 -14.08 -3.89
CA ARG A 330 -0.95 -14.34 -4.18
C ARG A 330 -0.40 -13.57 -5.37
N GLU A 331 -1.26 -13.22 -6.32
CA GLU A 331 -0.94 -12.42 -7.50
C GLU A 331 -0.45 -11.00 -7.12
N ASP A 332 -0.89 -10.47 -5.97
CA ASP A 332 -0.51 -9.15 -5.49
C ASP A 332 0.83 -9.16 -4.71
N ILE A 333 1.29 -10.34 -4.24
CA ILE A 333 2.50 -10.46 -3.41
C ILE A 333 3.75 -9.87 -4.08
N PRO A 334 4.04 -10.12 -5.37
CA PRO A 334 5.24 -9.58 -6.01
C PRO A 334 5.30 -8.05 -5.97
N LEU A 335 4.19 -7.40 -6.25
CA LEU A 335 4.09 -5.93 -6.22
C LEU A 335 4.20 -5.39 -4.81
N LEU A 336 3.45 -6.00 -3.89
CA LEU A 336 3.46 -5.61 -2.47
C LEU A 336 4.85 -5.79 -1.87
N ALA A 337 5.55 -6.90 -2.15
CA ALA A 337 6.90 -7.14 -1.65
C ALA A 337 7.91 -6.10 -2.16
N ASN A 338 7.86 -5.75 -3.43
CA ASN A 338 8.72 -4.71 -3.98
C ASN A 338 8.40 -3.32 -3.42
N TYR A 339 7.14 -3.02 -3.17
CA TYR A 339 6.74 -1.77 -2.50
C TYR A 339 7.26 -1.71 -1.07
N LEU A 340 7.00 -2.74 -0.27
CA LEU A 340 7.42 -2.81 1.12
C LEU A 340 8.94 -2.79 1.27
N LEU A 341 9.68 -3.42 0.35
CA LEU A 341 11.13 -3.36 0.33
C LEU A 341 11.63 -1.93 0.08
N ARG A 342 11.05 -1.23 -0.90
CA ARG A 342 11.39 0.18 -1.15
C ARG A 342 11.09 1.07 0.04
N GLN A 343 9.94 0.87 0.67
CA GLN A 343 9.55 1.58 1.87
C GLN A 343 10.55 1.31 3.03
N ALA A 344 10.94 0.06 3.24
CA ALA A 344 11.94 -0.31 4.23
C ALA A 344 13.30 0.36 3.95
N CYS A 345 13.76 0.36 2.69
CA CYS A 345 15.00 1.04 2.30
C CYS A 345 14.94 2.56 2.55
N SER A 346 13.81 3.19 2.22
CA SER A 346 13.60 4.62 2.45
C SER A 346 13.63 4.96 3.94
N LEU A 347 12.95 4.19 4.79
CA LEU A 347 12.96 4.37 6.24
C LEU A 347 14.35 4.16 6.86
N ALA A 348 15.10 3.17 6.39
CA ALA A 348 16.46 2.90 6.82
C ALA A 348 17.50 3.85 6.20
N ARG A 349 17.09 4.74 5.29
CA ARG A 349 17.95 5.67 4.54
C ARG A 349 19.09 4.97 3.78
N VAL A 350 18.80 3.79 3.24
CA VAL A 350 19.74 3.02 2.41
C VAL A 350 19.31 3.05 0.94
N PRO A 351 20.24 2.83 -0.01
CA PRO A 351 19.92 2.74 -1.42
C PRO A 351 18.84 1.69 -1.69
N ALA A 352 17.96 1.95 -2.67
CA ALA A 352 16.89 1.04 -3.04
C ALA A 352 17.46 -0.33 -3.44
N LYS A 353 16.99 -1.39 -2.78
CA LYS A 353 17.36 -2.77 -3.06
C LYS A 353 16.33 -3.44 -3.96
N THR A 354 16.74 -4.50 -4.64
CA THR A 354 15.85 -5.32 -5.48
C THR A 354 15.80 -6.74 -4.96
N LEU A 355 14.63 -7.39 -5.11
CA LEU A 355 14.47 -8.81 -4.82
C LEU A 355 14.99 -9.65 -6.01
N SER A 356 15.84 -10.63 -5.73
CA SER A 356 16.19 -11.62 -6.73
C SER A 356 14.98 -12.49 -7.08
N ARG A 357 14.96 -13.05 -8.30
CA ARG A 357 13.86 -13.96 -8.72
C ARG A 357 13.65 -15.15 -7.74
N PRO A 358 14.70 -15.82 -7.26
CA PRO A 358 14.54 -16.89 -6.27
C PRO A 358 13.95 -16.40 -4.92
N ALA A 359 14.39 -15.22 -4.45
CA ALA A 359 13.84 -14.61 -3.23
C ALA A 359 12.35 -14.29 -3.38
N LEU A 360 11.97 -13.68 -4.51
CA LEU A 360 10.57 -13.35 -4.79
C LEU A 360 9.69 -14.60 -4.91
N SER A 361 10.20 -15.66 -5.56
CA SER A 361 9.49 -16.94 -5.66
C SER A 361 9.25 -17.57 -4.29
N LEU A 362 10.24 -17.50 -3.38
CA LEU A 362 10.08 -17.94 -2.00
C LEU A 362 9.03 -17.11 -1.27
N ILE A 363 9.11 -15.80 -1.35
CA ILE A 363 8.14 -14.88 -0.73
C ILE A 363 6.71 -15.19 -1.21
N CYS A 364 6.50 -15.45 -2.49
CA CYS A 364 5.19 -15.83 -3.04
C CYS A 364 4.68 -17.19 -2.55
N ALA A 365 5.59 -18.10 -2.18
CA ALA A 365 5.25 -19.44 -1.72
C ALA A 365 4.88 -19.50 -0.23
N LEU A 366 5.27 -18.51 0.57
CA LEU A 366 5.04 -18.49 2.01
C LEU A 366 3.57 -18.22 2.36
N PRO A 367 3.07 -18.76 3.49
CA PRO A 367 1.65 -18.69 3.84
C PRO A 367 1.20 -17.34 4.42
N TRP A 368 2.11 -16.48 4.84
CA TRP A 368 1.88 -15.13 5.39
C TRP A 368 0.67 -15.07 6.35
N ARG A 369 0.76 -15.70 7.51
CA ARG A 369 -0.32 -15.72 8.50
C ARG A 369 -0.59 -14.35 9.10
N GLY A 370 0.45 -13.55 9.30
CA GLY A 370 0.36 -12.13 9.66
C GLY A 370 0.22 -11.21 8.46
N ASN A 371 -0.11 -11.76 7.28
CA ASN A 371 -0.40 -11.01 6.06
C ASN A 371 0.72 -10.02 5.66
N GLY A 372 0.35 -8.81 5.26
CA GLY A 372 1.29 -7.75 4.82
C GLY A 372 2.21 -7.25 5.92
N ASP A 373 1.76 -7.25 7.18
CA ASP A 373 2.57 -6.80 8.32
C ASP A 373 3.74 -7.76 8.59
N GLU A 374 3.50 -9.07 8.45
CA GLU A 374 4.56 -10.10 8.55
C GLU A 374 5.58 -9.94 7.43
N LEU A 375 5.11 -9.73 6.19
CA LEU A 375 5.96 -9.49 5.04
C LEU A 375 6.77 -8.18 5.19
N ALA A 376 6.15 -7.10 5.66
CA ALA A 376 6.82 -5.83 5.91
C ALA A 376 7.90 -5.97 6.99
N THR A 377 7.60 -6.70 8.06
CA THR A 377 8.56 -6.96 9.15
C THR A 377 9.75 -7.75 8.65
N LEU A 378 9.54 -8.80 7.86
CA LEU A 378 10.61 -9.57 7.25
C LEU A 378 11.53 -8.68 6.41
N LEU A 379 10.95 -7.91 5.48
CA LEU A 379 11.71 -7.07 4.55
C LEU A 379 12.47 -5.96 5.29
N ARG A 380 11.88 -5.37 6.33
CA ARG A 380 12.55 -4.41 7.20
C ARG A 380 13.75 -5.04 7.90
N THR A 381 13.57 -6.22 8.51
CA THR A 381 14.65 -6.96 9.18
C THR A 381 15.82 -7.26 8.22
N ILE A 382 15.52 -7.64 6.97
CA ILE A 382 16.56 -7.88 5.94
C ILE A 382 17.31 -6.59 5.60
N VAL A 383 16.60 -5.46 5.51
CA VAL A 383 17.20 -4.17 5.19
C VAL A 383 18.09 -3.68 6.33
N ASP A 384 17.59 -3.77 7.57
CA ASP A 384 18.28 -3.29 8.79
C ASP A 384 19.55 -4.09 9.09
N ASN A 385 19.57 -5.39 8.78
CA ASN A 385 20.72 -6.27 8.97
C ASN A 385 21.75 -6.24 7.83
N GLY A 386 21.61 -5.30 6.91
CA GLY A 386 22.71 -4.90 6.03
C GLY A 386 23.03 -5.84 4.89
N ALA A 387 22.03 -6.47 4.23
CA ALA A 387 22.28 -7.16 2.96
C ALA A 387 23.01 -6.22 2.00
N ALA A 388 24.25 -6.48 1.66
CA ALA A 388 24.99 -5.70 0.68
C ALA A 388 24.43 -5.98 -0.72
N GLY A 389 23.91 -4.98 -1.41
CA GLY A 389 23.35 -5.13 -2.77
C GLY A 389 21.88 -5.54 -2.79
N GLY A 390 21.52 -6.48 -3.66
CA GLY A 390 20.14 -7.00 -3.78
C GLY A 390 19.80 -8.05 -2.70
N VAL A 391 18.52 -8.23 -2.45
CA VAL A 391 18.01 -9.24 -1.50
C VAL A 391 17.96 -10.60 -2.19
N GLY A 392 18.82 -11.51 -1.75
CA GLY A 392 18.94 -12.88 -2.24
C GLY A 392 18.00 -13.88 -1.55
N LEU A 393 18.01 -15.11 -2.05
CA LEU A 393 17.27 -16.22 -1.43
C LEU A 393 17.75 -16.49 0.01
N ASP A 394 19.07 -16.44 0.22
CA ASP A 394 19.69 -16.72 1.52
C ASP A 394 19.31 -15.67 2.56
N ASP A 395 19.15 -14.41 2.15
CA ASP A 395 18.70 -13.34 3.04
C ASP A 395 17.26 -13.60 3.52
N VAL A 396 16.37 -13.98 2.60
CA VAL A 396 14.99 -14.33 2.96
C VAL A 396 14.96 -15.55 3.86
N LEU A 397 15.71 -16.62 3.54
CA LEU A 397 15.75 -17.86 4.35
C LEU A 397 16.31 -17.62 5.75
N ARG A 398 17.25 -16.68 5.91
CA ARG A 398 17.85 -16.36 7.21
C ARG A 398 16.87 -15.74 8.19
N TYR A 399 15.96 -14.87 7.68
CA TYR A 399 15.07 -14.08 8.53
C TYR A 399 13.60 -14.51 8.46
N VAL A 400 13.24 -15.40 7.52
CA VAL A 400 11.94 -16.05 7.61
C VAL A 400 11.90 -16.83 8.92
N GLN A 401 11.21 -16.29 9.91
CA GLN A 401 10.80 -17.05 11.06
C GLN A 401 9.81 -18.11 10.55
N LEU A 402 10.35 -19.24 10.15
CA LEU A 402 9.54 -20.42 10.01
C LEU A 402 8.95 -20.64 11.40
N ASN A 403 7.72 -20.19 11.60
CA ASN A 403 6.90 -20.61 12.74
C ASN A 403 6.75 -22.12 12.61
N THR A 404 7.81 -22.81 13.03
CA THR A 404 8.02 -24.23 12.88
C THR A 404 6.92 -25.03 13.58
N GLY A 405 6.30 -24.47 14.62
CA GLY A 405 5.20 -25.12 15.34
C GLY A 405 3.92 -25.35 14.54
N ALA A 406 3.71 -24.67 13.41
CA ALA A 406 2.46 -24.80 12.63
C ALA A 406 2.67 -25.31 11.20
N LEU A 407 3.91 -25.36 10.72
CA LEU A 407 4.28 -26.00 9.44
C LEU A 407 4.64 -27.47 9.62
N PHE A 408 5.01 -27.83 10.82
CA PHE A 408 5.39 -29.18 11.17
C PHE A 408 4.41 -29.66 12.24
N SER A 409 3.71 -30.76 11.99
CA SER A 409 2.99 -31.48 13.01
C SER A 409 3.93 -31.71 14.20
N GLU A 410 3.49 -31.40 15.41
CA GLU A 410 4.25 -31.61 16.63
C GLU A 410 4.84 -33.01 16.62
N GLY A 411 6.18 -33.13 16.57
CA GLY A 411 6.90 -34.39 16.64
C GLY A 411 7.72 -34.82 15.41
N GLY A 412 7.85 -33.96 14.37
CA GLY A 412 8.70 -34.29 13.21
C GLY A 412 10.19 -33.98 13.42
N THR A 413 11.09 -34.86 12.90
CA THR A 413 12.53 -34.60 12.86
C THR A 413 12.87 -33.42 11.92
N LEU A 414 14.01 -32.74 12.13
CA LEU A 414 14.51 -31.69 11.25
C LEU A 414 14.56 -32.13 9.77
N ARG A 415 14.88 -33.40 9.54
CA ARG A 415 14.90 -33.99 8.19
C ARG A 415 13.50 -34.07 7.56
N GLN A 416 12.47 -34.40 8.33
CA GLN A 416 11.08 -34.42 7.87
C GLN A 416 10.56 -33.00 7.61
N ALA A 417 10.88 -32.07 8.48
CA ALA A 417 10.56 -30.68 8.34
C ALA A 417 11.12 -30.07 7.05
N ARG A 418 12.41 -30.30 6.79
CA ARG A 418 13.09 -29.86 5.57
C ARG A 418 12.47 -30.51 4.32
N ALA A 419 12.15 -31.80 4.36
CA ALA A 419 11.54 -32.50 3.24
C ALA A 419 10.12 -31.98 2.93
N GLN A 420 9.32 -31.65 3.94
CA GLN A 420 7.99 -31.04 3.75
C GLN A 420 8.09 -29.63 3.15
N PHE A 421 9.05 -28.82 3.62
CA PHE A 421 9.29 -27.49 3.05
C PHE A 421 9.71 -27.60 1.57
N GLU A 422 10.73 -28.40 1.26
CA GLU A 422 11.19 -28.63 -0.12
C GLU A 422 10.05 -29.12 -1.02
N ARG A 423 9.21 -30.02 -0.52
CA ARG A 423 8.05 -30.52 -1.26
C ARG A 423 7.05 -29.41 -1.62
N ARG A 424 6.64 -28.60 -0.64
CA ARG A 424 5.68 -27.50 -0.87
C ARG A 424 6.25 -26.44 -1.81
N TYR A 425 7.51 -26.10 -1.64
CA TYR A 425 8.18 -25.13 -2.48
C TYR A 425 8.27 -25.58 -3.94
N ILE A 426 8.61 -26.85 -4.19
CA ILE A 426 8.63 -27.42 -5.55
C ILE A 426 7.23 -27.44 -6.17
N ILE A 427 6.20 -27.81 -5.40
CA ILE A 427 4.80 -27.83 -5.89
C ILE A 427 4.36 -26.40 -6.28
N SER A 428 4.59 -25.42 -5.44
CA SER A 428 4.22 -24.01 -5.72
C SER A 428 4.88 -23.49 -7.00
N LEU A 429 6.17 -23.79 -7.21
CA LEU A 429 6.86 -23.40 -8.44
C LEU A 429 6.36 -24.13 -9.68
N LEU A 430 6.02 -25.42 -9.56
CA LEU A 430 5.41 -26.15 -10.67
C LEU A 430 4.04 -25.58 -11.06
N GLU A 431 3.22 -25.19 -10.10
CA GLU A 431 1.94 -24.51 -10.34
C GLU A 431 2.16 -23.16 -11.02
N GLN A 432 3.09 -22.35 -10.51
CA GLN A 432 3.43 -21.03 -11.09
C GLN A 432 3.89 -21.14 -12.55
N HIS A 433 4.68 -22.14 -12.86
CA HIS A 433 5.16 -22.41 -14.23
C HIS A 433 4.25 -23.35 -15.03
N ARG A 434 2.98 -23.54 -14.60
CA ARG A 434 1.99 -24.38 -15.29
C ARG A 434 2.50 -25.80 -15.63
N GLY A 435 3.32 -26.37 -14.74
CA GLY A 435 3.90 -27.69 -14.90
C GLY A 435 5.10 -27.79 -15.87
N ARG A 436 5.66 -26.66 -16.31
CA ARG A 436 6.86 -26.62 -17.18
C ARG A 436 8.12 -26.87 -16.36
N MET A 437 8.64 -28.10 -16.43
CA MET A 437 9.78 -28.55 -15.63
C MET A 437 11.06 -27.76 -15.88
N THR A 438 11.27 -27.28 -17.11
CA THR A 438 12.46 -26.50 -17.48
C THR A 438 12.49 -25.15 -16.77
N ASP A 439 11.33 -24.46 -16.75
CA ASP A 439 11.19 -23.14 -16.15
C ASP A 439 11.24 -23.24 -14.62
N ALA A 440 10.57 -24.25 -14.06
CA ALA A 440 10.62 -24.52 -12.61
C ALA A 440 12.04 -24.87 -12.15
N ALA A 441 12.79 -25.71 -12.88
CA ALA A 441 14.17 -26.04 -12.55
C ALA A 441 15.09 -24.80 -12.63
N LYS A 442 14.90 -23.96 -13.64
CA LYS A 442 15.63 -22.69 -13.79
C LYS A 442 15.35 -21.72 -12.63
N SER A 443 14.08 -21.61 -12.21
CA SER A 443 13.70 -20.78 -11.06
C SER A 443 14.23 -21.32 -9.72
N LEU A 444 14.40 -22.64 -9.61
CA LEU A 444 15.02 -23.30 -8.45
C LEU A 444 16.55 -23.20 -8.45
N GLY A 445 17.18 -22.73 -9.54
CA GLY A 445 18.64 -22.71 -9.67
C GLY A 445 19.26 -24.12 -9.74
N ILE A 446 18.50 -25.16 -10.13
CA ILE A 446 18.97 -26.55 -10.22
C ILE A 446 18.79 -27.10 -11.64
N GLN A 447 19.55 -28.13 -11.96
CA GLN A 447 19.37 -28.85 -13.21
C GLN A 447 18.05 -29.62 -13.24
N ARG A 448 17.43 -29.72 -14.41
CA ARG A 448 16.16 -30.44 -14.61
C ARG A 448 16.19 -31.89 -14.10
N THR A 449 17.31 -32.57 -14.28
CA THR A 449 17.53 -33.93 -13.77
C THR A 449 17.51 -33.99 -12.24
N ASN A 450 18.09 -32.99 -11.57
CA ASN A 450 18.05 -32.88 -10.12
C ASN A 450 16.65 -32.59 -9.60
N LEU A 451 15.84 -31.79 -10.32
CA LEU A 451 14.45 -31.53 -9.99
C LEU A 451 13.63 -32.84 -10.03
N TYR A 452 13.77 -33.67 -11.09
CA TYR A 452 13.09 -34.94 -11.17
C TYR A 452 13.48 -35.89 -10.02
N ARG A 453 14.77 -35.97 -9.67
CA ARG A 453 15.25 -36.76 -8.54
C ARG A 453 14.66 -36.29 -7.21
N LYS A 454 14.63 -34.97 -6.96
CA LYS A 454 13.99 -34.37 -5.76
C LYS A 454 12.49 -34.65 -5.72
N MET A 455 11.78 -34.50 -6.81
CA MET A 455 10.35 -34.78 -6.88
C MET A 455 10.06 -36.26 -6.54
N ARG A 456 10.87 -37.20 -7.06
CA ARG A 456 10.75 -38.63 -6.73
C ARG A 456 11.02 -38.91 -5.25
N THR A 457 12.07 -38.30 -4.68
CA THR A 457 12.41 -38.46 -3.25
C THR A 457 11.32 -37.87 -2.35
N LEU A 458 10.71 -36.74 -2.74
CA LEU A 458 9.67 -36.07 -2.00
C LEU A 458 8.24 -36.57 -2.31
N LYS A 459 8.10 -37.61 -3.10
CA LYS A 459 6.81 -38.20 -3.52
C LYS A 459 5.84 -37.17 -4.11
N ILE A 460 6.34 -36.29 -4.99
CA ILE A 460 5.53 -35.31 -5.71
C ILE A 460 5.04 -35.95 -7.00
N THR A 461 3.72 -36.22 -7.09
CA THR A 461 3.08 -36.79 -8.28
C THR A 461 2.64 -35.66 -9.21
N ARG A 462 2.85 -35.84 -10.50
CA ARG A 462 2.38 -34.89 -11.53
C ARG A 462 0.92 -35.22 -11.83
N GLU A 463 -0.02 -34.40 -11.40
CA GLU A 463 -1.40 -34.48 -11.89
C GLU A 463 -1.41 -34.18 -13.41
N ARG A 464 -1.63 -35.19 -14.23
CA ARG A 464 -1.98 -35.01 -15.63
C ARG A 464 -3.41 -34.42 -15.66
N ARG A 465 -3.55 -33.09 -15.88
CA ARG A 465 -4.83 -32.59 -16.37
C ARG A 465 -5.10 -33.21 -17.73
N THR A 466 -5.93 -34.23 -17.75
CA THR A 466 -6.60 -34.74 -18.95
C THR A 466 -7.45 -33.60 -19.48
N ILE A 467 -7.01 -32.99 -20.59
CA ILE A 467 -7.86 -32.15 -21.43
C ILE A 467 -8.85 -33.12 -22.08
N SER A 468 -10.03 -33.25 -21.49
CA SER A 468 -11.18 -33.88 -22.11
C SER A 468 -11.62 -32.97 -23.25
N GLY A 469 -11.15 -33.30 -24.47
CA GLY A 469 -11.70 -32.75 -25.70
C GLY A 469 -13.07 -33.36 -25.93
N ALA A 470 -14.10 -32.59 -25.69
CA ALA A 470 -15.43 -32.90 -26.23
C ALA A 470 -15.36 -32.68 -27.75
N ARG A 471 -15.27 -33.76 -28.51
CA ARG A 471 -15.70 -33.79 -29.92
C ARG A 471 -17.22 -33.91 -29.90
N ALA A 472 -17.88 -32.85 -30.33
CA ALA A 472 -19.27 -32.90 -30.77
C ALA A 472 -19.36 -33.67 -32.10
N SER A 473 -20.22 -34.65 -32.13
CA SER A 473 -20.84 -35.16 -33.33
C SER A 473 -22.13 -34.42 -33.56
#